data_7e37391731096a52b94bddffc34aceeb
#
_entry.id   7e37391731096a52b94bddffc34aceeb
#
_cell.length_a   1.000
_cell.length_b   1.000
_cell.length_c   1.000
_cell.angle_alpha   90.00
_cell.angle_beta   90.00
_cell.angle_gamma   90.00
#
_symmetry.space_group_name_H-M   'P 1'
#
loop_
_entity.id
_entity.type
_entity.pdbx_description
1 polymer ?
#
loop_
_entity_poly.entity_id
_entity_poly.type
_entity_poly.pdbx_seq_one_letter_code
_entity_poly.pdbx_strand_id
1 'polypeptide(L)'
;MDIRVMKSKKSIFDAFVNLRSKKELRKITVKELCEKALINKSTFYTYYEDMFDLSDKIESEVVDGIVSTISNPQMMIDEPVKFYRNLLGAMTENKALTNTVFSGSQHPNLIVKLSKSLKNMIFENCPEYINDKKFCTLLDYAIYGGYYAFVENQENTNDYSDELIESISVISEHMTKLIKASIPTLKS
;
A
#
# COMPACT_ATOMS: atom_id res chain seq x y z
N MET A 1 -14.40 -2.00 -20.28
CA MET A 1 -13.85 -0.67 -19.95
C MET A 1 -13.39 -0.01 -21.26
N ASP A 2 -13.78 1.25 -21.51
CA ASP A 2 -13.44 1.93 -22.77
C ASP A 2 -11.93 2.17 -22.89
N ILE A 3 -11.33 1.76 -23.99
CA ILE A 3 -9.89 1.88 -24.29
C ILE A 3 -9.43 3.36 -24.20
N ARG A 4 -10.28 4.31 -24.55
CA ARG A 4 -9.98 5.75 -24.46
C ARG A 4 -9.83 6.19 -23.03
N VAL A 5 -10.69 5.69 -22.12
CA VAL A 5 -10.61 5.96 -20.67
C VAL A 5 -9.31 5.44 -20.10
N MET A 6 -8.94 4.20 -20.42
CA MET A 6 -7.68 3.60 -19.97
C MET A 6 -6.46 4.40 -20.44
N LYS A 7 -6.44 4.81 -21.71
CA LYS A 7 -5.33 5.62 -22.26
C LYS A 7 -5.22 6.97 -21.56
N SER A 8 -6.36 7.65 -21.34
CA SER A 8 -6.36 8.94 -20.64
C SER A 8 -5.88 8.82 -19.20
N LYS A 9 -6.38 7.83 -18.44
CA LYS A 9 -5.92 7.60 -17.06
C LYS A 9 -4.43 7.27 -16.99
N LYS A 10 -3.93 6.42 -17.90
CA LYS A 10 -2.50 6.10 -17.97
C LYS A 10 -1.67 7.35 -18.27
N SER A 11 -2.06 8.18 -19.26
CA SER A 11 -1.32 9.41 -19.58
C SER A 11 -1.29 10.37 -18.39
N ILE A 12 -2.41 10.49 -17.64
CA ILE A 12 -2.48 11.30 -16.42
C ILE A 12 -1.54 10.74 -15.34
N PHE A 13 -1.56 9.44 -15.11
CA PHE A 13 -0.68 8.76 -14.15
C PHE A 13 0.80 9.02 -14.47
N ASP A 14 1.22 8.76 -15.72
CA ASP A 14 2.60 8.94 -16.15
C ASP A 14 3.06 10.41 -16.02
N ALA A 15 2.18 11.35 -16.38
CA ALA A 15 2.44 12.79 -16.25
C ALA A 15 2.55 13.21 -14.77
N PHE A 16 1.66 12.69 -13.91
CA PHE A 16 1.68 12.96 -12.46
C PHE A 16 2.98 12.47 -11.83
N VAL A 17 3.35 11.20 -12.03
CA VAL A 17 4.58 10.62 -11.48
C VAL A 17 5.82 11.40 -11.94
N ASN A 18 5.87 11.79 -13.22
CA ASN A 18 6.97 12.60 -13.73
C ASN A 18 7.03 14.02 -13.12
N LEU A 19 5.90 14.65 -12.84
CA LEU A 19 5.85 15.95 -12.17
C LEU A 19 6.21 15.83 -10.69
N ARG A 20 5.71 14.80 -10.02
CA ARG A 20 6.02 14.50 -8.62
C ARG A 20 7.50 14.20 -8.37
N SER A 21 8.19 13.59 -9.31
CA SER A 21 9.65 13.37 -9.20
C SER A 21 10.47 14.66 -9.18
N LYS A 22 9.86 15.81 -9.54
CA LYS A 22 10.54 17.11 -9.65
C LYS A 22 9.98 18.17 -8.72
N LYS A 23 8.74 18.01 -8.26
CA LYS A 23 7.99 19.04 -7.53
C LYS A 23 7.13 18.43 -6.43
N GLU A 24 6.94 19.19 -5.37
CA GLU A 24 5.91 18.92 -4.37
C GLU A 24 4.51 19.03 -4.96
N LEU A 25 3.56 18.24 -4.44
CA LEU A 25 2.17 18.20 -4.92
C LEU A 25 1.54 19.60 -5.03
N ARG A 26 1.72 20.44 -4.01
CA ARG A 26 1.15 21.80 -3.96
C ARG A 26 1.64 22.73 -5.07
N LYS A 27 2.77 22.42 -5.70
CA LYS A 27 3.37 23.20 -6.79
C LYS A 27 2.97 22.70 -8.17
N ILE A 28 2.20 21.62 -8.26
CA ILE A 28 1.72 21.06 -9.53
C ILE A 28 0.33 21.60 -9.81
N THR A 29 0.13 22.16 -11.01
CA THR A 29 -1.16 22.69 -11.45
C THR A 29 -1.85 21.72 -12.42
N VAL A 30 -3.19 21.76 -12.45
CA VAL A 30 -3.99 21.00 -13.43
C VAL A 30 -3.59 21.37 -14.86
N LYS A 31 -3.27 22.65 -15.13
CA LYS A 31 -2.82 23.08 -16.45
C LYS A 31 -1.54 22.36 -16.87
N GLU A 32 -0.52 22.38 -16.03
CA GLU A 32 0.78 21.75 -16.29
C GLU A 32 0.65 20.23 -16.47
N LEU A 33 -0.18 19.58 -15.63
CA LEU A 33 -0.47 18.15 -15.76
C LEU A 33 -1.13 17.84 -17.10
N CYS A 34 -2.17 18.59 -17.49
CA CYS A 34 -2.89 18.37 -18.75
C CYS A 34 -1.99 18.57 -19.98
N GLU A 35 -1.14 19.60 -19.96
CA GLU A 35 -0.16 19.85 -21.03
C GLU A 35 0.80 18.66 -21.17
N LYS A 36 1.29 18.13 -20.05
CA LYS A 36 2.20 17.00 -20.03
C LYS A 36 1.53 15.66 -20.40
N ALA A 37 0.29 15.45 -19.99
CA ALA A 37 -0.50 14.27 -20.30
C ALA A 37 -1.11 14.31 -21.72
N LEU A 38 -0.97 15.41 -22.44
CA LEU A 38 -1.57 15.67 -23.77
C LEU A 38 -3.09 15.50 -23.76
N ILE A 39 -3.74 16.01 -22.71
CA ILE A 39 -5.21 16.04 -22.58
C ILE A 39 -5.70 17.47 -22.34
N ASN A 40 -6.98 17.71 -22.56
CA ASN A 40 -7.61 18.97 -22.18
C ASN A 40 -8.11 18.92 -20.71
N LYS A 41 -8.37 20.12 -20.13
CA LYS A 41 -8.85 20.21 -18.75
C LYS A 41 -10.21 19.55 -18.53
N SER A 42 -11.10 19.56 -19.53
CA SER A 42 -12.39 18.89 -19.40
C SER A 42 -12.24 17.38 -19.22
N THR A 43 -11.28 16.77 -19.91
CA THR A 43 -10.94 15.35 -19.73
C THR A 43 -10.41 15.09 -18.32
N PHE A 44 -9.57 15.97 -17.76
CA PHE A 44 -9.10 15.83 -16.38
C PHE A 44 -10.28 15.85 -15.39
N TYR A 45 -11.15 16.87 -15.50
CA TYR A 45 -12.30 17.04 -14.60
C TYR A 45 -13.41 15.98 -14.78
N THR A 46 -13.33 15.15 -15.82
CA THR A 46 -14.18 13.95 -15.94
C THR A 46 -13.82 12.86 -14.91
N TYR A 47 -12.56 12.82 -14.46
CA TYR A 47 -12.04 11.77 -13.60
C TYR A 47 -11.65 12.23 -12.20
N TYR A 48 -11.26 13.49 -12.05
CA TYR A 48 -10.68 14.06 -10.83
C TYR A 48 -11.24 15.45 -10.53
N GLU A 49 -11.51 15.70 -9.26
CA GLU A 49 -12.01 17.02 -8.82
C GLU A 49 -10.89 18.07 -8.82
N ASP A 50 -9.72 17.69 -8.34
CA ASP A 50 -8.52 18.53 -8.28
C ASP A 50 -7.24 17.70 -8.23
N MET A 51 -6.09 18.34 -7.98
CA MET A 51 -4.79 17.68 -7.87
C MET A 51 -4.66 16.83 -6.61
N PHE A 52 -5.38 17.12 -5.55
CA PHE A 52 -5.36 16.35 -4.32
C PHE A 52 -6.19 15.08 -4.46
N ASP A 53 -7.36 15.15 -5.10
CA ASP A 53 -8.17 13.99 -5.46
C ASP A 53 -7.40 13.05 -6.42
N LEU A 54 -6.71 13.61 -7.42
CA LEU A 54 -5.82 12.83 -8.28
C LEU A 54 -4.72 12.13 -7.47
N SER A 55 -4.03 12.85 -6.57
CA SER A 55 -2.96 12.29 -5.73
C SER A 55 -3.50 11.16 -4.87
N ASP A 56 -4.63 11.37 -4.20
CA ASP A 56 -5.25 10.37 -3.32
C ASP A 56 -5.61 9.08 -4.06
N LYS A 57 -6.16 9.20 -5.28
CA LYS A 57 -6.49 8.05 -6.13
C LYS A 57 -5.24 7.32 -6.63
N ILE A 58 -4.20 8.06 -7.06
CA ILE A 58 -2.92 7.45 -7.48
C ILE A 58 -2.22 6.78 -6.31
N GLU A 59 -2.18 7.42 -5.15
CA GLU A 59 -1.63 6.84 -3.92
C GLU A 59 -2.31 5.50 -3.59
N SER A 60 -3.64 5.46 -3.69
CA SER A 60 -4.41 4.23 -3.47
C SER A 60 -4.12 3.17 -4.54
N GLU A 61 -4.06 3.54 -5.82
CA GLU A 61 -3.74 2.62 -6.92
C GLU A 61 -2.34 2.00 -6.76
N VAL A 62 -1.34 2.78 -6.33
CA VAL A 62 0.02 2.27 -6.08
C VAL A 62 0.03 1.26 -4.92
N VAL A 63 -0.66 1.58 -3.83
CA VAL A 63 -0.75 0.67 -2.67
C VAL A 63 -1.52 -0.59 -3.00
N ASP A 64 -2.67 -0.47 -3.67
CA ASP A 64 -3.48 -1.61 -4.08
C ASP A 64 -2.71 -2.51 -5.07
N GLY A 65 -1.88 -1.92 -5.93
CA GLY A 65 -0.94 -2.66 -6.79
C GLY A 65 0.04 -3.51 -5.99
N ILE A 66 0.62 -2.96 -4.93
CA ILE A 66 1.53 -3.69 -4.03
C ILE A 66 0.78 -4.83 -3.32
N VAL A 67 -0.37 -4.53 -2.71
CA VAL A 67 -1.16 -5.52 -1.96
C VAL A 67 -1.70 -6.62 -2.86
N SER A 68 -2.06 -6.31 -4.11
CA SER A 68 -2.58 -7.29 -5.08
C SER A 68 -1.57 -8.37 -5.49
N THR A 69 -0.27 -8.17 -5.21
CA THR A 69 0.75 -9.22 -5.42
C THR A 69 0.60 -10.39 -4.44
N ILE A 70 -0.14 -10.18 -3.34
CA ILE A 70 -0.43 -11.21 -2.35
C ILE A 70 -1.58 -12.07 -2.87
N SER A 71 -1.24 -13.18 -3.51
CA SER A 71 -2.20 -14.08 -4.15
C SER A 71 -3.11 -14.84 -3.19
N ASN A 72 -2.69 -15.02 -1.94
CA ASN A 72 -3.44 -15.74 -0.91
C ASN A 72 -3.40 -14.98 0.42
N PRO A 73 -4.44 -14.20 0.75
CA PRO A 73 -4.53 -13.45 2.01
C PRO A 73 -4.48 -14.32 3.28
N GLN A 74 -4.96 -15.56 3.19
CA GLN A 74 -4.93 -16.52 4.30
C GLN A 74 -3.49 -16.85 4.75
N MET A 75 -2.49 -16.64 3.88
CA MET A 75 -1.08 -16.80 4.24
C MET A 75 -0.66 -15.95 5.43
N MET A 76 -1.30 -14.80 5.65
CA MET A 76 -1.01 -13.97 6.83
C MET A 76 -1.23 -14.76 8.13
N ILE A 77 -2.21 -15.65 8.15
CA ILE A 77 -2.57 -16.46 9.31
C ILE A 77 -1.81 -17.79 9.30
N ASP A 78 -1.69 -18.44 8.15
CA ASP A 78 -1.18 -19.81 8.05
C ASP A 78 0.32 -19.88 7.78
N GLU A 79 0.87 -18.92 7.02
CA GLU A 79 2.27 -18.84 6.60
C GLU A 79 2.82 -17.41 6.71
N PRO A 80 2.80 -16.80 7.91
CA PRO A 80 3.12 -15.38 8.10
C PRO A 80 4.50 -14.99 7.56
N VAL A 81 5.50 -15.87 7.64
CA VAL A 81 6.84 -15.62 7.08
C VAL A 81 6.78 -15.38 5.56
N LYS A 82 6.03 -16.22 4.83
CA LYS A 82 5.86 -16.04 3.38
C LYS A 82 5.06 -14.79 3.05
N PHE A 83 4.03 -14.50 3.84
CA PHE A 83 3.23 -13.28 3.68
C PHE A 83 4.10 -12.03 3.77
N TYR A 84 4.89 -11.90 4.83
CA TYR A 84 5.77 -10.74 5.01
C TYR A 84 6.85 -10.67 3.95
N ARG A 85 7.45 -11.78 3.57
CA ARG A 85 8.45 -11.82 2.48
C ARG A 85 7.86 -11.31 1.17
N ASN A 86 6.66 -11.74 0.81
CA ASN A 86 5.99 -11.29 -0.41
C ASN A 86 5.65 -9.79 -0.34
N LEU A 87 5.08 -9.33 0.79
CA LEU A 87 4.73 -7.91 0.98
C LEU A 87 5.96 -7.00 0.93
N LEU A 88 6.99 -7.33 1.71
CA LEU A 88 8.21 -6.52 1.77
C LEU A 88 8.98 -6.58 0.45
N GLY A 89 8.99 -7.70 -0.25
CA GLY A 89 9.52 -7.83 -1.61
C GLY A 89 8.81 -6.90 -2.58
N ALA A 90 7.47 -6.92 -2.59
CA ALA A 90 6.68 -6.04 -3.46
C ALA A 90 6.87 -4.56 -3.12
N MET A 91 6.99 -4.20 -1.84
CA MET A 91 7.31 -2.83 -1.43
C MET A 91 8.69 -2.39 -1.94
N THR A 92 9.66 -3.30 -1.93
CA THR A 92 11.01 -3.07 -2.43
C THR A 92 11.01 -2.82 -3.94
N GLU A 93 10.37 -3.68 -4.70
CA GLU A 93 10.27 -3.57 -6.15
C GLU A 93 9.60 -2.26 -6.57
N ASN A 94 8.67 -1.76 -5.79
CA ASN A 94 7.94 -0.51 -6.04
C ASN A 94 8.53 0.71 -5.33
N LYS A 95 9.70 0.59 -4.67
CA LYS A 95 10.30 1.66 -3.85
C LYS A 95 10.43 3.00 -4.57
N ALA A 96 10.91 3.01 -5.82
CA ALA A 96 11.12 4.24 -6.58
C ALA A 96 9.80 4.97 -6.87
N LEU A 97 8.76 4.23 -7.26
CA LEU A 97 7.43 4.78 -7.49
C LEU A 97 6.80 5.27 -6.18
N THR A 98 6.85 4.46 -5.15
CA THR A 98 6.31 4.77 -3.81
C THR A 98 6.96 6.03 -3.25
N ASN A 99 8.30 6.13 -3.27
CA ASN A 99 9.02 7.31 -2.81
C ASN A 99 8.67 8.57 -3.60
N THR A 100 8.37 8.45 -4.89
CA THR A 100 7.95 9.57 -5.72
C THR A 100 6.55 10.04 -5.37
N VAL A 101 5.60 9.12 -5.33
CA VAL A 101 4.17 9.41 -5.09
C VAL A 101 3.95 9.93 -3.67
N PHE A 102 4.53 9.29 -2.67
CA PHE A 102 4.41 9.64 -1.26
C PHE A 102 5.51 10.60 -0.75
N SER A 103 6.14 11.38 -1.62
CA SER A 103 7.16 12.34 -1.22
C SER A 103 6.60 13.51 -0.41
N GLY A 104 7.42 14.12 0.45
CA GLY A 104 7.08 15.33 1.20
C GLY A 104 5.90 15.14 2.15
N SER A 105 4.92 16.02 2.08
CA SER A 105 3.73 15.99 2.96
C SER A 105 2.83 14.76 2.80
N GLN A 106 3.00 13.97 1.73
CA GLN A 106 2.23 12.74 1.48
C GLN A 106 2.86 11.50 2.14
N HIS A 107 4.07 11.62 2.67
CA HIS A 107 4.78 10.48 3.29
C HIS A 107 3.96 9.74 4.37
N PRO A 108 3.24 10.40 5.28
CA PRO A 108 2.42 9.71 6.29
C PRO A 108 1.24 8.92 5.71
N ASN A 109 0.80 9.24 4.48
CA ASN A 109 -0.34 8.58 3.86
C ASN A 109 -0.04 7.12 3.48
N LEU A 110 1.24 6.80 3.21
CA LEU A 110 1.62 5.45 2.75
C LEU A 110 1.17 4.37 3.73
N ILE A 111 1.56 4.47 5.00
CA ILE A 111 1.18 3.46 5.99
C ILE A 111 -0.33 3.42 6.25
N VAL A 112 -1.00 4.57 6.23
CA VAL A 112 -2.46 4.65 6.41
C VAL A 112 -3.18 3.91 5.28
N LYS A 113 -2.78 4.17 4.01
CA LYS A 113 -3.37 3.49 2.85
C LYS A 113 -2.99 2.01 2.80
N LEU A 114 -1.74 1.67 3.12
CA LEU A 114 -1.29 0.27 3.20
C LEU A 114 -2.09 -0.51 4.25
N SER A 115 -2.26 0.05 5.45
CA SER A 115 -3.08 -0.56 6.51
C SER A 115 -4.52 -0.78 6.06
N LYS A 116 -5.12 0.22 5.40
CA LYS A 116 -6.49 0.12 4.89
C LYS A 116 -6.61 -0.98 3.81
N SER A 117 -5.71 -1.00 2.84
CA SER A 117 -5.75 -1.98 1.75
C SER A 117 -5.52 -3.41 2.26
N LEU A 118 -4.54 -3.62 3.16
CA LEU A 118 -4.29 -4.91 3.80
C LEU A 118 -5.50 -5.40 4.61
N LYS A 119 -6.11 -4.53 5.42
CA LYS A 119 -7.30 -4.87 6.20
C LYS A 119 -8.48 -5.25 5.30
N ASN A 120 -8.73 -4.48 4.24
CA ASN A 120 -9.78 -4.81 3.29
C ASN A 120 -9.55 -6.20 2.69
N MET A 121 -8.34 -6.48 2.18
CA MET A 121 -7.98 -7.77 1.64
C MET A 121 -8.20 -8.91 2.64
N ILE A 122 -7.78 -8.72 3.89
CA ILE A 122 -7.91 -9.75 4.94
C ILE A 122 -9.39 -9.98 5.29
N PHE A 123 -10.16 -8.92 5.53
CA PHE A 123 -11.56 -9.05 5.94
C PHE A 123 -12.50 -9.49 4.82
N GLU A 124 -12.17 -9.26 3.56
CA GLU A 124 -12.87 -9.85 2.42
C GLU A 124 -12.70 -11.38 2.36
N ASN A 125 -11.55 -11.89 2.80
CA ASN A 125 -11.25 -13.32 2.78
C ASN A 125 -11.52 -14.03 4.12
N CYS A 126 -11.51 -13.28 5.21
CA CYS A 126 -11.70 -13.78 6.58
C CYS A 126 -12.70 -12.86 7.34
N PRO A 127 -13.98 -12.79 6.90
CA PRO A 127 -14.96 -11.85 7.45
C PRO A 127 -15.29 -12.09 8.93
N GLU A 128 -15.07 -13.29 9.45
CA GLU A 128 -15.27 -13.66 10.84
C GLU A 128 -14.43 -12.82 11.81
N TYR A 129 -13.30 -12.26 11.38
CA TYR A 129 -12.41 -11.48 12.22
C TYR A 129 -12.74 -9.98 12.27
N ILE A 130 -13.64 -9.48 11.42
CA ILE A 130 -13.92 -8.04 11.32
C ILE A 130 -14.38 -7.40 12.63
N ASN A 131 -15.09 -8.16 13.46
CA ASN A 131 -15.62 -7.73 14.76
C ASN A 131 -14.80 -8.25 15.95
N ASP A 132 -13.73 -8.99 15.71
CA ASP A 132 -12.83 -9.47 16.76
C ASP A 132 -11.85 -8.35 17.14
N LYS A 133 -12.12 -7.67 18.25
CA LYS A 133 -11.30 -6.56 18.75
C LYS A 133 -9.85 -6.96 19.01
N LYS A 134 -9.62 -8.21 19.47
CA LYS A 134 -8.27 -8.70 19.75
C LYS A 134 -7.52 -8.92 18.46
N PHE A 135 -8.14 -9.58 17.49
CA PHE A 135 -7.58 -9.76 16.16
C PHE A 135 -7.25 -8.40 15.51
N CYS A 136 -8.21 -7.48 15.49
CA CYS A 136 -8.00 -6.15 14.90
C CYS A 136 -6.85 -5.39 15.56
N THR A 137 -6.73 -5.44 16.91
CA THR A 137 -5.64 -4.79 17.64
C THR A 137 -4.28 -5.39 17.28
N LEU A 138 -4.18 -6.73 17.22
CA LEU A 138 -2.94 -7.42 16.87
C LEU A 138 -2.57 -7.20 15.40
N LEU A 139 -3.58 -7.16 14.52
CA LEU A 139 -3.39 -6.84 13.10
C LEU A 139 -2.83 -5.42 12.92
N ASP A 140 -3.41 -4.43 13.62
CA ASP A 140 -2.88 -3.07 13.61
C ASP A 140 -1.44 -3.00 14.09
N TYR A 141 -1.14 -3.64 15.21
CA TYR A 141 0.22 -3.70 15.73
C TYR A 141 1.18 -4.34 14.73
N ALA A 142 0.79 -5.45 14.10
CA ALA A 142 1.62 -6.15 13.12
C ALA A 142 1.89 -5.29 11.86
N ILE A 143 0.87 -4.60 11.34
CA ILE A 143 1.01 -3.75 10.15
C ILE A 143 1.90 -2.54 10.46
N TYR A 144 1.58 -1.78 11.50
CA TYR A 144 2.33 -0.57 11.83
C TYR A 144 3.73 -0.89 12.34
N GLY A 145 3.87 -1.88 13.25
CA GLY A 145 5.17 -2.31 13.76
C GLY A 145 6.08 -2.85 12.69
N GLY A 146 5.57 -3.74 11.82
CA GLY A 146 6.31 -4.29 10.69
C GLY A 146 6.74 -3.22 9.68
N TYR A 147 5.84 -2.27 9.36
CA TYR A 147 6.15 -1.15 8.47
C TYR A 147 7.26 -0.26 9.00
N TYR A 148 7.17 0.20 10.25
CA TYR A 148 8.19 1.08 10.82
C TYR A 148 9.52 0.36 11.02
N ALA A 149 9.51 -0.89 11.46
CA ALA A 149 10.73 -1.70 11.53
C ALA A 149 11.40 -1.83 10.16
N PHE A 150 10.61 -2.01 9.10
CA PHE A 150 11.11 -2.08 7.74
C PHE A 150 11.69 -0.75 7.26
N VAL A 151 10.96 0.37 7.43
CA VAL A 151 11.38 1.70 6.94
C VAL A 151 12.63 2.19 7.64
N GLU A 152 12.70 2.11 8.97
CA GLU A 152 13.86 2.56 9.76
C GLU A 152 15.13 1.77 9.43
N ASN A 153 15.00 0.47 9.16
CA ASN A 153 16.15 -0.34 8.79
C ASN A 153 16.57 -0.18 7.31
N GLN A 154 15.67 0.31 6.44
CA GLN A 154 16.05 0.66 5.05
C GLN A 154 16.99 1.85 4.95
N GLU A 155 16.86 2.84 5.82
CA GLU A 155 17.70 4.03 5.79
C GLU A 155 19.14 3.73 6.21
N ASN A 156 19.35 2.66 6.99
CA ASN A 156 20.65 2.28 7.54
C ASN A 156 21.43 1.27 6.67
N THR A 157 20.78 0.57 5.76
CA THR A 157 21.42 -0.42 4.88
C THR A 157 20.77 -0.39 3.50
N ASN A 158 21.60 -0.28 2.45
CA ASN A 158 21.11 -0.41 1.06
C ASN A 158 20.72 -1.85 0.69
N ASP A 159 20.79 -2.77 1.64
CA ASP A 159 20.53 -4.19 1.42
C ASP A 159 19.44 -4.67 2.38
N TYR A 160 18.38 -5.26 1.83
CA TYR A 160 17.38 -5.94 2.63
C TYR A 160 17.99 -7.23 3.14
N SER A 161 18.51 -7.18 4.35
CA SER A 161 19.02 -8.42 4.92
C SER A 161 17.83 -9.39 5.10
N ASP A 162 17.99 -10.60 4.61
CA ASP A 162 17.07 -11.72 4.92
C ASP A 162 16.81 -11.80 6.42
N GLU A 163 17.74 -11.34 7.23
CA GLU A 163 17.69 -11.21 8.69
C GLU A 163 16.60 -10.25 9.18
N LEU A 164 16.38 -9.10 8.52
CA LEU A 164 15.29 -8.17 8.86
C LEU A 164 13.92 -8.79 8.56
N ILE A 165 13.78 -9.39 7.38
CA ILE A 165 12.55 -10.09 6.98
C ILE A 165 12.28 -11.24 7.93
N GLU A 166 13.30 -12.02 8.29
CA GLU A 166 13.20 -13.12 9.23
C GLU A 166 12.77 -12.64 10.62
N SER A 167 13.39 -11.57 11.13
CA SER A 167 13.05 -10.98 12.44
C SER A 167 11.61 -10.50 12.52
N ILE A 168 11.15 -9.74 11.52
CA ILE A 168 9.75 -9.29 11.43
C ILE A 168 8.82 -10.50 11.33
N SER A 169 9.19 -11.51 10.56
CA SER A 169 8.39 -12.70 10.35
C SER A 169 8.24 -13.56 11.61
N VAL A 170 9.30 -13.71 12.39
CA VAL A 170 9.29 -14.45 13.68
C VAL A 170 8.33 -13.78 14.67
N ILE A 171 8.43 -12.46 14.83
CA ILE A 171 7.51 -11.71 15.71
C ILE A 171 6.06 -11.90 15.25
N SER A 172 5.81 -11.77 13.95
CA SER A 172 4.48 -11.91 13.38
C SER A 172 3.92 -13.31 13.49
N GLU A 173 4.75 -14.34 13.39
CA GLU A 173 4.35 -15.73 13.63
C GLU A 173 3.91 -15.95 15.10
N HIS A 174 4.65 -15.39 16.07
CA HIS A 174 4.25 -15.46 17.48
C HIS A 174 2.93 -14.72 17.73
N MET A 175 2.74 -13.55 17.13
CA MET A 175 1.47 -12.83 17.22
C MET A 175 0.31 -13.63 16.61
N THR A 176 0.51 -14.26 15.47
CA THR A 176 -0.50 -15.09 14.82
C THR A 176 -0.86 -16.31 15.68
N LYS A 177 0.12 -16.93 16.35
CA LYS A 177 -0.14 -18.01 17.32
C LYS A 177 -0.99 -17.54 18.49
N LEU A 178 -0.74 -16.34 19.01
CA LEU A 178 -1.56 -15.71 20.06
C LEU A 178 -2.99 -15.43 19.58
N ILE A 179 -3.15 -15.01 18.34
CA ILE A 179 -4.46 -14.82 17.71
C ILE A 179 -5.20 -16.15 17.64
N LYS A 180 -4.61 -17.19 17.04
CA LYS A 180 -5.19 -18.52 16.89
C LYS A 180 -5.58 -19.14 18.24
N ALA A 181 -4.74 -19.01 19.26
CA ALA A 181 -5.01 -19.52 20.61
C ALA A 181 -6.18 -18.78 21.32
N SER A 182 -6.58 -17.64 20.82
CA SER A 182 -7.60 -16.78 21.42
C SER A 182 -8.98 -16.93 20.76
N ILE A 183 -9.02 -17.59 19.59
CA ILE A 183 -10.26 -17.87 18.87
C ILE A 183 -10.87 -19.10 19.53
N PRO A 184 -12.08 -19.01 20.11
CA PRO A 184 -12.79 -20.20 20.52
C PRO A 184 -12.92 -21.08 19.26
N THR A 185 -12.33 -22.28 19.29
CA THR A 185 -12.58 -23.27 18.27
C THR A 185 -14.08 -23.35 18.07
N LEU A 186 -14.55 -22.94 16.90
CA LEU A 186 -15.90 -23.27 16.46
C LEU A 186 -15.99 -24.79 16.59
N LYS A 187 -16.69 -25.23 17.63
CA LYS A 187 -17.00 -26.64 17.82
C LYS A 187 -17.77 -27.06 16.58
N SER A 188 -17.14 -27.92 15.82
CA SER A 188 -17.73 -28.69 14.72
C SER A 188 -19.07 -29.30 15.09
#